data_d670b1cf082bf9f0cac184475e0649c5
#
_entry.id   d670b1cf082bf9f0cac184475e0649c5
#
_cell.length_a   1.000
_cell.length_b   1.000
_cell.length_c   1.000
_cell.angle_alpha   90.00
_cell.angle_beta   90.00
_cell.angle_gamma   90.00
#
_symmetry.space_group_name_H-M   'P 1'
#
loop_
_entity.id
_entity.type
_entity.pdbx_description
1 polymer ?
#
loop_
_entity_poly.entity_id
_entity_poly.type
_entity_poly.pdbx_seq_one_letter_code
_entity_poly.pdbx_strand_id
1 'polypeptide(L)'
;MKKLVPVESASALIDEKIKELSSGPAGENWRGKTLAKVRKIIREADPEIVEEWKWRGTPVWSHGGIVCTGETYKNAVKMTFAKGAALKDPSGLFNSSLDGNVRRAIDIHEGDKVNEAALKELIRGAVVLNLMGKAKSKARRASSK
;
A
#
# COMPACT_ATOMS: atom_id res chain seq x y z
N MET A 1 16.32 -23.91 13.40
CA MET A 1 16.01 -23.51 12.87
C MET A 1 15.27 -22.65 12.65
N LYS A 2 15.39 -22.40 12.36
CA LYS A 2 14.80 -21.67 12.16
C LYS A 2 14.16 -21.34 11.46
N LYS A 3 13.90 -21.33 11.23
CA LYS A 3 13.26 -21.08 10.63
C LYS A 3 12.49 -20.70 10.08
N LEU A 4 12.33 -21.01 10.27
CA LEU A 4 11.52 -20.79 9.51
C LEU A 4 10.66 -19.76 9.64
N VAL A 5 11.06 -19.01 10.26
CA VAL A 5 10.40 -17.79 10.24
C VAL A 5 10.03 -17.31 8.91
N PRO A 6 10.67 -17.69 7.93
CA PRO A 6 10.23 -17.26 6.64
C PRO A 6 8.88 -17.77 6.33
N VAL A 7 8.58 -18.72 7.03
CA VAL A 7 7.30 -19.18 6.94
C VAL A 7 6.38 -18.24 7.57
N GLU A 8 6.96 -17.45 8.39
CA GLU A 8 6.26 -16.38 8.90
C GLU A 8 5.94 -15.49 7.77
N SER A 9 4.76 -15.46 7.37
CA SER A 9 4.35 -14.69 6.23
C SER A 9 4.48 -13.21 6.47
N ALA A 10 4.55 -12.46 5.38
CA ALA A 10 4.49 -11.00 5.46
C ALA A 10 3.20 -10.57 6.16
N SER A 11 2.10 -11.28 5.91
CA SER A 11 0.82 -10.98 6.58
C SER A 11 0.94 -11.06 8.09
N ALA A 12 1.65 -12.06 8.61
CA ALA A 12 1.85 -12.20 10.05
C ALA A 12 2.70 -11.06 10.61
N LEU A 13 3.71 -10.63 9.86
CA LEU A 13 4.53 -9.49 10.27
C LEU A 13 3.73 -8.19 10.28
N ILE A 14 2.82 -8.02 9.33
CA ILE A 14 1.94 -6.86 9.30
C ILE A 14 0.96 -6.92 10.49
N ASP A 15 0.43 -8.10 10.81
CA ASP A 15 -0.42 -8.28 12.00
C ASP A 15 0.31 -7.82 13.26
N GLU A 16 1.57 -8.22 13.39
CA GLU A 16 2.40 -7.87 14.54
C GLU A 16 2.63 -6.36 14.61
N LYS A 17 2.90 -5.75 13.47
CA LYS A 17 3.09 -4.30 13.38
C LYS A 17 1.86 -3.54 13.83
N ILE A 18 0.69 -3.96 13.37
CA ILE A 18 -0.58 -3.34 13.75
C ILE A 18 -0.80 -3.49 15.26
N LYS A 19 -0.49 -4.65 15.80
CA LYS A 19 -0.63 -4.92 17.22
C LYS A 19 0.30 -4.02 18.05
N GLU A 20 1.55 -3.90 17.64
CA GLU A 20 2.51 -3.03 18.30
C GLU A 20 2.06 -1.57 18.31
N LEU A 21 1.61 -1.09 17.17
CA LEU A 21 1.16 0.29 17.05
C LEU A 21 -0.08 0.53 17.92
N SER A 22 -1.00 -0.42 17.93
CA SER A 22 -2.25 -0.30 18.67
C SER A 22 -2.03 -0.33 20.18
N SER A 23 -0.91 -0.92 20.62
CA SER A 23 -0.56 -1.01 22.05
C SER A 23 0.33 0.14 22.50
N GLY A 24 0.63 1.09 21.61
CA GLY A 24 1.51 2.19 21.92
C GLY A 24 0.86 3.26 22.78
N PRO A 25 1.58 4.36 23.03
CA PRO A 25 1.06 5.43 23.87
C PRO A 25 -0.19 6.08 23.30
N ALA A 26 -1.01 6.62 24.20
CA ALA A 26 -2.15 7.42 23.79
C ALA A 26 -1.65 8.58 22.93
N GLY A 27 -2.32 8.91 21.88
CA GLY A 27 -1.88 9.93 20.94
C GLY A 27 -1.08 9.39 19.78
N GLU A 28 -0.63 8.14 19.88
CA GLU A 28 0.08 7.47 18.77
C GLU A 28 -0.57 6.14 18.39
N ASN A 29 -1.35 5.56 19.29
CA ASN A 29 -1.92 4.24 19.05
C ASN A 29 -3.02 4.21 17.97
N TRP A 30 -3.54 5.37 17.61
CA TRP A 30 -4.51 5.48 16.50
C TRP A 30 -3.93 4.95 15.19
N ARG A 31 -2.60 4.97 15.08
CA ARG A 31 -1.93 4.52 13.86
C ARG A 31 -2.16 3.04 13.58
N GLY A 32 -2.25 2.23 14.64
CA GLY A 32 -2.54 0.81 14.47
C GLY A 32 -3.91 0.58 13.85
N LYS A 33 -4.92 1.27 14.36
CA LYS A 33 -6.26 1.19 13.82
C LYS A 33 -6.32 1.67 12.38
N THR A 34 -5.61 2.75 12.09
CA THR A 34 -5.60 3.32 10.75
C THR A 34 -4.93 2.37 9.76
N LEU A 35 -3.79 1.80 10.14
CA LEU A 35 -3.10 0.84 9.28
C LEU A 35 -3.96 -0.40 9.05
N ALA A 36 -4.64 -0.88 10.09
CA ALA A 36 -5.54 -2.02 9.96
C ALA A 36 -6.70 -1.72 9.00
N LYS A 37 -7.25 -0.52 9.08
CA LYS A 37 -8.34 -0.11 8.21
C LYS A 37 -7.88 -0.02 6.76
N VAL A 38 -6.72 0.59 6.53
CA VAL A 38 -6.14 0.71 5.20
C VAL A 38 -5.89 -0.68 4.60
N ARG A 39 -5.34 -1.58 5.41
CA ARG A 39 -5.09 -2.95 4.97
C ARG A 39 -6.38 -3.64 4.55
N LYS A 40 -7.43 -3.47 5.34
CA LYS A 40 -8.73 -4.06 5.03
C LYS A 40 -9.27 -3.54 3.70
N ILE A 41 -9.19 -2.23 3.49
CA ILE A 41 -9.66 -1.60 2.25
C ILE A 41 -8.88 -2.15 1.06
N ILE A 42 -7.55 -2.25 1.19
CA ILE A 42 -6.69 -2.77 0.13
C ILE A 42 -7.12 -4.20 -0.24
N ARG A 43 -7.29 -5.04 0.75
CA ARG A 43 -7.63 -6.44 0.51
C ARG A 43 -9.05 -6.61 -0.03
N GLU A 44 -9.95 -5.72 0.33
CA GLU A 44 -11.29 -5.74 -0.23
C GLU A 44 -11.30 -5.25 -1.67
N ALA A 45 -10.45 -4.28 -1.98
CA ALA A 45 -10.36 -3.76 -3.34
C ALA A 45 -9.81 -4.83 -4.29
N ASP A 46 -8.87 -5.65 -3.80
CA ASP A 46 -8.24 -6.68 -4.62
C ASP A 46 -7.94 -7.89 -3.73
N PRO A 47 -8.84 -8.88 -3.71
CA PRO A 47 -8.62 -10.08 -2.89
C PRO A 47 -7.40 -10.90 -3.26
N GLU A 48 -6.82 -10.69 -4.44
CA GLU A 48 -5.64 -11.40 -4.90
C GLU A 48 -4.34 -10.66 -4.64
N ILE A 49 -4.41 -9.49 -3.99
CA ILE A 49 -3.20 -8.70 -3.75
C ILE A 49 -2.28 -9.45 -2.78
N VAL A 50 -0.97 -9.33 -3.05
CA VAL A 50 0.04 -10.00 -2.24
C VAL A 50 0.59 -9.02 -1.22
N GLU A 51 0.64 -9.45 0.03
CA GLU A 51 1.25 -8.65 1.10
C GLU A 51 2.72 -9.04 1.20
N GLU A 52 3.58 -8.02 1.30
CA GLU A 52 5.02 -8.21 1.42
C GLU A 52 5.56 -7.38 2.58
N TRP A 53 6.75 -7.72 3.01
CA TRP A 53 7.43 -7.03 4.11
C TRP A 53 8.82 -6.70 3.62
N LYS A 54 9.10 -5.41 3.43
CA LYS A 54 10.35 -4.99 2.79
C LYS A 54 11.05 -3.91 3.59
N TRP A 55 12.29 -3.68 3.24
CA TRP A 55 13.10 -2.57 3.76
C TRP A 55 13.08 -2.45 5.28
N ARG A 56 13.23 -3.59 5.96
CA ARG A 56 13.32 -3.64 7.42
C ARG A 56 12.05 -3.22 8.14
N GLY A 57 10.92 -3.45 7.56
CA GLY A 57 9.69 -3.29 8.32
C GLY A 57 8.61 -2.48 7.65
N THR A 58 8.59 -2.45 6.33
CA THR A 58 7.55 -1.73 5.62
C THR A 58 6.55 -2.70 5.01
N PRO A 59 5.27 -2.59 5.37
CA PRO A 59 4.22 -3.32 4.67
C PRO A 59 4.11 -2.84 3.23
N VAL A 60 4.06 -3.79 2.30
CA VAL A 60 3.97 -3.50 0.87
C VAL A 60 2.88 -4.38 0.29
N TRP A 61 2.11 -3.82 -0.63
CA TRP A 61 1.08 -4.58 -1.35
C TRP A 61 1.40 -4.56 -2.82
N SER A 62 1.38 -5.75 -3.43
CA SER A 62 1.82 -5.95 -4.80
C SER A 62 0.83 -6.80 -5.60
N HIS A 63 0.70 -6.50 -6.87
CA HIS A 63 -0.05 -7.30 -7.83
C HIS A 63 0.47 -6.91 -9.22
N GLY A 64 1.33 -7.78 -9.76
CA GLY A 64 2.01 -7.46 -11.01
C GLY A 64 3.09 -6.39 -10.85
N GLY A 65 3.49 -6.12 -9.62
CA GLY A 65 4.42 -5.08 -9.24
C GLY A 65 3.90 -4.39 -8.00
N ILE A 66 4.68 -3.48 -7.43
CA ILE A 66 4.24 -2.79 -6.22
C ILE A 66 3.04 -1.90 -6.53
N VAL A 67 1.98 -2.03 -5.73
CA VAL A 67 0.82 -1.14 -5.79
C VAL A 67 1.04 0.03 -4.85
N CYS A 68 1.23 -0.26 -3.57
CA CYS A 68 1.45 0.78 -2.57
C CYS A 68 2.16 0.21 -1.35
N THR A 69 2.65 1.14 -0.53
CA THR A 69 3.28 0.80 0.75
C THR A 69 2.47 1.45 1.87
N GLY A 70 2.67 0.99 3.09
CA GLY A 70 2.06 1.59 4.28
C GLY A 70 3.13 1.87 5.30
N GLU A 71 3.49 3.14 5.44
CA GLU A 71 4.49 3.56 6.40
C GLU A 71 3.81 4.30 7.55
N THR A 72 4.39 4.19 8.75
CA THR A 72 3.86 4.90 9.90
C THR A 72 4.89 5.87 10.44
N TYR A 73 4.47 7.11 10.59
CA TYR A 73 5.27 8.16 11.19
C TYR A 73 4.56 8.62 12.44
N LYS A 74 5.20 9.44 13.25
CA LYS A 74 4.61 9.85 14.52
C LYS A 74 3.21 10.46 14.36
N ASN A 75 3.02 11.26 13.33
CA ASN A 75 1.78 12.01 13.13
C ASN A 75 0.99 11.58 11.90
N ALA A 76 1.38 10.51 11.23
CA ALA A 76 0.70 10.12 10.00
C ALA A 76 0.92 8.65 9.66
N VAL A 77 -0.09 8.08 9.01
CA VAL A 77 0.08 6.82 8.29
C VAL A 77 0.13 7.20 6.82
N LYS A 78 1.20 6.84 6.16
CA LYS A 78 1.44 7.24 4.78
C LYS A 78 1.31 6.07 3.83
N MET A 79 0.45 6.21 2.85
CA MET A 79 0.35 5.26 1.75
C MET A 79 1.04 5.87 0.53
N THR A 80 2.08 5.22 0.03
CA THR A 80 2.76 5.68 -1.18
C THR A 80 2.41 4.75 -2.32
N PHE A 81 1.83 5.32 -3.38
CA PHE A 81 1.49 4.56 -4.57
C PHE A 81 2.65 4.64 -5.55
N ALA A 82 3.21 3.49 -5.90
CA ALA A 82 4.41 3.43 -6.72
C ALA A 82 4.27 4.12 -8.07
N LYS A 83 3.08 4.09 -8.64
CA LYS A 83 2.79 4.74 -9.93
C LYS A 83 1.68 5.78 -9.80
N GLY A 84 1.63 6.44 -8.64
CA GLY A 84 0.55 7.37 -8.32
C GLY A 84 0.38 8.49 -9.32
N ALA A 85 1.47 8.99 -9.91
CA ALA A 85 1.39 10.08 -10.86
C ALA A 85 0.61 9.71 -12.13
N ALA A 86 0.52 8.43 -12.44
CA ALA A 86 -0.22 7.94 -13.61
C ALA A 86 -1.67 7.58 -13.29
N LEU A 87 -2.07 7.70 -12.04
CA LEU A 87 -3.43 7.35 -11.62
C LEU A 87 -4.35 8.56 -11.66
N LYS A 88 -5.58 8.31 -12.05
CA LYS A 88 -6.62 9.33 -11.93
C LYS A 88 -7.07 9.38 -10.48
N ASP A 89 -7.18 10.57 -9.95
CA ASP A 89 -7.55 10.78 -8.56
C ASP A 89 -8.65 11.84 -8.48
N PRO A 90 -9.84 11.52 -8.99
CA PRO A 90 -10.92 12.52 -9.07
C PRO A 90 -11.38 13.01 -7.71
N SER A 91 -11.18 12.22 -6.66
CA SER A 91 -11.58 12.62 -5.31
C SER A 91 -10.48 13.39 -4.57
N GLY A 92 -9.31 13.56 -5.19
CA GLY A 92 -8.22 14.31 -4.58
C GLY A 92 -7.64 13.67 -3.35
N LEU A 93 -7.47 12.35 -3.34
CA LEU A 93 -6.92 11.65 -2.19
C LEU A 93 -5.44 11.91 -1.98
N PHE A 94 -4.66 12.02 -3.06
CA PHE A 94 -3.23 12.27 -2.93
C PHE A 94 -3.00 13.66 -2.35
N ASN A 95 -2.31 13.71 -1.24
CA ASN A 95 -2.04 14.97 -0.53
C ASN A 95 -0.58 15.12 -0.13
N SER A 96 0.28 14.24 -0.62
CA SER A 96 1.70 14.24 -0.28
C SER A 96 2.49 13.74 -1.48
N SER A 97 3.75 14.12 -1.57
CA SER A 97 4.64 13.74 -2.68
C SER A 97 4.07 14.17 -4.03
N LEU A 98 3.40 15.33 -4.06
CA LEU A 98 2.72 15.79 -5.27
C LEU A 98 3.67 16.25 -6.38
N ASP A 99 4.92 16.52 -6.03
CA ASP A 99 5.93 16.91 -7.02
C ASP A 99 6.65 15.72 -7.65
N GLY A 100 6.36 14.51 -7.17
CA GLY A 100 7.00 13.31 -7.70
C GLY A 100 6.57 13.03 -9.14
N ASN A 101 7.51 12.59 -9.95
CA ASN A 101 7.22 12.24 -11.33
C ASN A 101 6.50 10.91 -11.48
N VAL A 102 6.64 10.03 -10.50
CA VAL A 102 6.09 8.67 -10.55
C VAL A 102 5.22 8.38 -9.34
N ARG A 103 5.72 8.68 -8.15
CA ARG A 103 5.03 8.36 -6.91
C ARG A 103 4.10 9.47 -6.45
N ARG A 104 3.03 9.08 -5.78
CA ARG A 104 2.14 9.99 -5.07
C ARG A 104 1.78 9.33 -3.76
N ALA A 105 1.47 10.12 -2.76
CA ALA A 105 1.18 9.57 -1.45
C ALA A 105 -0.07 10.19 -0.81
N ILE A 106 -0.64 9.44 0.11
CA ILE A 106 -1.74 9.88 0.95
C ILE A 106 -1.24 9.84 2.39
N ASP A 107 -1.23 10.99 3.04
CA ASP A 107 -0.92 11.07 4.48
C ASP A 107 -2.25 11.09 5.22
N ILE A 108 -2.45 10.13 6.10
CA ILE A 108 -3.65 10.03 6.92
C ILE A 108 -3.27 10.42 8.34
N HIS A 109 -3.95 11.43 8.88
CA HIS A 109 -3.71 11.92 10.22
C HIS A 109 -4.80 11.43 11.17
N GLU A 110 -4.55 11.58 12.46
CA GLU A 110 -5.52 11.16 13.46
C GLU A 110 -6.85 11.85 13.23
N GLY A 111 -7.93 11.07 13.22
CA GLY A 111 -9.26 11.62 13.01
C GLY A 111 -9.68 11.79 11.57
N ASP A 112 -8.75 11.64 10.63
CA ASP A 112 -9.11 11.74 9.20
C ASP A 112 -10.05 10.60 8.81
N LYS A 113 -11.04 10.95 8.02
CA LYS A 113 -11.95 9.93 7.47
C LYS A 113 -11.43 9.51 6.11
N VAL A 114 -11.28 8.22 5.94
CA VAL A 114 -10.81 7.66 4.68
C VAL A 114 -12.00 7.43 3.76
N ASN A 115 -11.93 7.98 2.55
CA ASN A 115 -12.94 7.72 1.54
C ASN A 115 -12.67 6.34 0.95
N GLU A 116 -13.36 5.34 1.50
CA GLU A 116 -13.09 3.94 1.16
C GLU A 116 -13.32 3.63 -0.32
N ALA A 117 -14.42 4.14 -0.86
CA ALA A 117 -14.75 3.88 -2.26
C ALA A 117 -13.69 4.47 -3.19
N ALA A 118 -13.26 5.69 -2.93
CA ALA A 118 -12.24 6.34 -3.75
C ALA A 118 -10.89 5.63 -3.60
N LEU A 119 -10.54 5.20 -2.39
CA LEU A 119 -9.30 4.49 -2.16
C LEU A 119 -9.29 3.15 -2.89
N LYS A 120 -10.39 2.42 -2.85
CA LYS A 120 -10.51 1.15 -3.58
C LYS A 120 -10.31 1.36 -5.08
N GLU A 121 -10.85 2.45 -5.63
CA GLU A 121 -10.67 2.76 -7.04
C GLU A 121 -9.21 3.04 -7.39
N LEU A 122 -8.50 3.75 -6.52
CA LEU A 122 -7.06 3.98 -6.73
C LEU A 122 -6.30 2.67 -6.74
N ILE A 123 -6.61 1.79 -5.80
CA ILE A 123 -5.93 0.50 -5.70
C ILE A 123 -6.19 -0.34 -6.94
N ARG A 124 -7.44 -0.41 -7.37
CA ARG A 124 -7.79 -1.16 -8.59
C ARG A 124 -7.10 -0.57 -9.82
N GLY A 125 -7.06 0.75 -9.91
CA GLY A 125 -6.38 1.43 -11.01
C GLY A 125 -4.90 1.12 -11.03
N ALA A 126 -4.26 1.08 -9.86
CA ALA A 126 -2.85 0.76 -9.75
C ALA A 126 -2.56 -0.68 -10.20
N VAL A 127 -3.45 -1.62 -9.85
CA VAL A 127 -3.32 -3.01 -10.29
C VAL A 127 -3.42 -3.08 -11.81
N VAL A 128 -4.40 -2.40 -12.38
CA VAL A 128 -4.57 -2.37 -13.84
C VAL A 128 -3.32 -1.82 -14.53
N LEU A 129 -2.76 -0.72 -14.02
CA LEU A 129 -1.54 -0.17 -14.57
C LEU A 129 -0.39 -1.16 -14.55
N ASN A 130 -0.23 -1.87 -13.44
CA ASN A 130 0.84 -2.86 -13.32
C ASN A 130 0.66 -3.99 -14.33
N LEU A 131 -0.55 -4.49 -14.46
CA LEU A 131 -0.83 -5.59 -15.38
C LEU A 131 -0.68 -5.16 -16.84
N MET A 132 -1.10 -3.95 -17.17
CA MET A 132 -0.92 -3.40 -18.51
C MET A 132 0.55 -3.22 -18.85
N GLY A 133 1.34 -2.76 -17.87
CA GLY A 133 2.77 -2.61 -18.06
C GLY A 133 3.44 -3.93 -18.36
N LYS A 134 3.05 -4.98 -17.65
CA LYS A 134 3.57 -6.33 -17.88
C LYS A 134 3.17 -6.84 -19.27
N ALA A 135 1.93 -6.63 -19.66
CA ALA A 135 1.45 -7.07 -20.97
C ALA A 135 2.21 -6.36 -22.10
N LYS A 136 2.46 -5.06 -21.94
CA LYS A 136 3.23 -4.31 -22.93
C LYS A 136 4.67 -4.79 -23.02
N SER A 137 5.30 -5.05 -21.89
CA SER A 137 6.67 -5.57 -21.86
C SER A 137 6.76 -6.93 -22.53
N LYS A 138 5.78 -7.79 -22.27
CA LYS A 138 5.73 -9.10 -22.86
C LYS A 138 5.54 -9.03 -24.38
N ALA A 139 4.62 -8.19 -24.82
CA ALA A 139 4.36 -8.01 -26.26
C ALA A 139 5.59 -7.44 -26.97
N ARG A 140 6.27 -6.48 -26.33
CA ARG A 140 7.46 -5.88 -26.90
C ARG A 140 8.58 -6.91 -27.06
N ARG A 141 8.78 -7.77 -26.05
CA ARG A 141 9.78 -8.83 -26.13
C ARG A 141 9.44 -9.83 -27.24
N ALA A 142 8.17 -10.18 -27.38
CA ALA A 142 7.74 -11.10 -28.43
C ALA A 142 7.99 -10.51 -29.80
N SER A 143 7.71 -9.23 -30.01
CA SER A 143 7.87 -8.61 -31.32
C SER A 143 9.33 -8.33 -31.69
N SER A 144 10.25 -8.38 -30.73
CA SER A 144 11.65 -8.13 -31.04
C SER A 144 12.38 -9.40 -31.49
N LYS A 145 11.68 -10.51 -31.57
CA LYS A 145 12.23 -11.75 -32.13
C LYS A 145 11.97 -11.81 -33.63
#